data_806482177fa6b096fb43ac372122e028
#
_entry.id   806482177fa6b096fb43ac372122e028
#
_cell.length_a   1.000
_cell.length_b   1.000
_cell.length_c   1.000
_cell.angle_alpha   90.00
_cell.angle_beta   90.00
_cell.angle_gamma   90.00
#
_symmetry.space_group_name_H-M   'P 1'
#
loop_
_entity.id
_entity.type
_entity.pdbx_description
1 polymer ?
#
loop_
_entity_poly.entity_id
_entity_poly.type
_entity_poly.pdbx_seq_one_letter_code
_entity_poly.pdbx_strand_id
1 'polypeptide(L)'
;RMFSASSIWGPWKQHPNPCRGQNSEKTFGGQSTFVLELPENRFIFMADVWKPKSLMYSGHIWLPIQFDEQGVPFIEWTDEVNLSAQSEWKLVWSDEFNTDGLPDTTVWSYDNGFARNEEAQWYQKGNAYCKDGKLIIEARKEKGRKNPWYEAGSNDWRKKREFIEYTSSCITTAGKKEFLYGRFEV
;
A
#
# COMPACT_ATOMS: atom_id res chain seq x y z
N ARG A 1 -13.44 -16.52 1.51
CA ARG A 1 -14.62 -16.82 2.37
C ARG A 1 -15.36 -15.52 2.63
N MET A 2 -16.68 -15.58 2.67
CA MET A 2 -17.53 -14.44 2.97
C MET A 2 -18.38 -14.73 4.23
N PHE A 3 -18.56 -13.72 5.05
CA PHE A 3 -19.39 -13.78 6.25
C PHE A 3 -20.26 -12.53 6.31
N SER A 4 -21.45 -12.65 6.88
CA SER A 4 -22.31 -11.52 7.17
C SER A 4 -22.87 -11.58 8.60
N ALA A 5 -23.17 -10.42 9.15
CA ALA A 5 -23.84 -10.28 10.44
C ALA A 5 -24.64 -8.97 10.45
N SER A 6 -25.66 -8.90 11.29
CA SER A 6 -26.44 -7.66 11.52
C SER A 6 -25.70 -6.64 12.37
N SER A 7 -24.64 -7.05 13.07
CA SER A 7 -23.75 -6.17 13.81
C SER A 7 -22.34 -6.73 13.78
N ILE A 8 -21.33 -5.87 14.07
CA ILE A 8 -19.93 -6.27 14.15
C ILE A 8 -19.67 -7.38 15.20
N TRP A 9 -20.53 -7.53 16.17
CA TRP A 9 -20.44 -8.53 17.22
C TRP A 9 -21.06 -9.87 16.85
N GLY A 10 -21.65 -9.99 15.65
CA GLY A 10 -22.34 -11.18 15.19
C GLY A 10 -23.80 -11.30 15.66
N PRO A 11 -24.35 -12.51 15.59
CA PRO A 11 -23.71 -13.75 15.13
C PRO A 11 -23.35 -13.71 13.64
N TRP A 12 -22.17 -14.27 13.31
CA TRP A 12 -21.67 -14.30 11.94
C TRP A 12 -22.18 -15.52 11.19
N LYS A 13 -22.77 -15.30 10.03
CA LYS A 13 -23.20 -16.35 9.09
C LYS A 13 -22.17 -16.48 7.97
N GLN A 14 -21.63 -17.68 7.78
CA GLN A 14 -20.77 -17.99 6.64
C GLN A 14 -21.62 -18.18 5.38
N HIS A 15 -21.15 -17.61 4.28
CA HIS A 15 -21.71 -17.77 2.94
C HIS A 15 -20.81 -18.64 2.04
N PRO A 16 -21.34 -19.17 0.93
CA PRO A 16 -20.53 -19.75 -0.13
C PRO A 16 -19.47 -18.80 -0.68
N ASN A 17 -18.62 -19.30 -1.58
CA ASN A 17 -17.67 -18.46 -2.30
C ASN A 17 -18.42 -17.34 -3.06
N PRO A 18 -18.13 -16.05 -2.80
CA PRO A 18 -18.79 -14.96 -3.52
C PRO A 18 -18.35 -14.84 -4.98
N CYS A 19 -17.19 -15.40 -5.36
CA CYS A 19 -16.71 -15.36 -6.73
C CYS A 19 -17.46 -16.39 -7.58
N ARG A 20 -17.87 -16.00 -8.80
CA ARG A 20 -18.60 -16.83 -9.76
C ARG A 20 -17.86 -16.88 -11.09
N GLY A 21 -18.05 -17.94 -11.88
CA GLY A 21 -17.45 -18.13 -13.20
C GLY A 21 -16.07 -18.78 -13.17
N GLN A 22 -15.35 -18.64 -14.27
CA GLN A 22 -14.04 -19.28 -14.47
C GLN A 22 -13.00 -18.71 -13.50
N ASN A 23 -12.16 -19.58 -12.90
CA ASN A 23 -11.14 -19.22 -11.89
C ASN A 23 -11.67 -18.62 -10.59
N SER A 24 -12.98 -18.70 -10.35
CA SER A 24 -13.63 -18.18 -9.14
C SER A 24 -13.15 -18.88 -7.86
N GLU A 25 -12.78 -20.17 -7.94
CA GLU A 25 -12.28 -20.96 -6.80
C GLU A 25 -10.97 -20.43 -6.22
N LYS A 26 -10.20 -19.70 -7.02
CA LYS A 26 -8.92 -19.05 -6.65
C LYS A 26 -9.03 -17.54 -6.57
N THR A 27 -10.25 -17.00 -6.46
CA THR A 27 -10.46 -15.54 -6.42
C THR A 27 -9.80 -14.87 -7.64
N PHE A 28 -9.93 -15.49 -8.84
CA PHE A 28 -9.33 -15.05 -10.11
C PHE A 28 -7.79 -14.92 -10.06
N GLY A 29 -7.13 -15.63 -9.13
CA GLY A 29 -5.70 -15.54 -8.87
C GLY A 29 -5.28 -14.41 -7.94
N GLY A 30 -6.24 -13.70 -7.34
CA GLY A 30 -6.00 -12.56 -6.47
C GLY A 30 -6.09 -12.88 -4.98
N GLN A 31 -5.27 -12.18 -4.20
CA GLN A 31 -5.38 -12.11 -2.75
C GLN A 31 -6.20 -10.85 -2.40
N SER A 32 -7.36 -11.04 -1.77
CA SER A 32 -8.24 -9.94 -1.34
C SER A 32 -7.49 -8.96 -0.42
N THR A 33 -7.58 -7.68 -0.72
CA THR A 33 -6.95 -6.60 0.05
C THR A 33 -7.96 -5.62 0.60
N PHE A 34 -8.92 -5.16 -0.21
CA PHE A 34 -9.82 -4.09 0.18
C PHE A 34 -11.16 -4.17 -0.56
N VAL A 35 -12.19 -3.53 0.00
CA VAL A 35 -13.45 -3.23 -0.68
C VAL A 35 -13.62 -1.72 -0.69
N LEU A 36 -13.57 -1.12 -1.88
CA LEU A 36 -13.79 0.30 -2.07
C LEU A 36 -15.29 0.57 -2.21
N GLU A 37 -15.82 1.41 -1.34
CA GLU A 37 -17.18 1.93 -1.47
C GLU A 37 -17.21 3.12 -2.43
N LEU A 38 -18.13 3.08 -3.36
CA LEU A 38 -18.43 4.16 -4.31
C LEU A 38 -19.81 4.75 -4.01
N PRO A 39 -20.13 5.95 -4.49
CA PRO A 39 -21.48 6.48 -4.41
C PRO A 39 -22.56 5.51 -4.94
N GLU A 40 -23.80 5.72 -4.50
CA GLU A 40 -24.95 4.91 -4.91
C GLU A 40 -24.88 3.44 -4.46
N ASN A 41 -24.27 3.16 -3.29
CA ASN A 41 -24.09 1.82 -2.74
C ASN A 41 -23.40 0.84 -3.70
N ARG A 42 -22.46 1.33 -4.50
CA ARG A 42 -21.62 0.51 -5.35
C ARG A 42 -20.34 0.15 -4.61
N PHE A 43 -19.83 -1.03 -4.86
CA PHE A 43 -18.63 -1.52 -4.19
C PHE A 43 -17.69 -2.17 -5.21
N ILE A 44 -16.40 -1.93 -5.04
CA ILE A 44 -15.34 -2.55 -5.84
C ILE A 44 -14.51 -3.46 -4.95
N PHE A 45 -14.45 -4.73 -5.31
CA PHE A 45 -13.52 -5.68 -4.74
C PHE A 45 -12.13 -5.44 -5.31
N MET A 46 -11.15 -5.30 -4.43
CA MET A 46 -9.75 -5.11 -4.81
C MET A 46 -8.91 -6.27 -4.31
N ALA A 47 -8.02 -6.76 -5.15
CA ALA A 47 -7.12 -7.86 -4.83
C ALA A 47 -5.77 -7.71 -5.53
N ASP A 48 -4.72 -8.21 -4.87
CA ASP A 48 -3.37 -8.25 -5.42
C ASP A 48 -3.10 -9.57 -6.12
N VAL A 49 -2.52 -9.52 -7.31
CA VAL A 49 -2.05 -10.69 -8.06
C VAL A 49 -0.54 -10.76 -7.96
N TRP A 50 -0.07 -11.56 -7.03
CA TRP A 50 1.36 -11.73 -6.78
C TRP A 50 2.02 -12.59 -7.85
N LYS A 51 3.19 -12.16 -8.32
CA LYS A 51 4.13 -12.95 -9.11
C LYS A 51 5.44 -13.10 -8.31
N PRO A 52 5.54 -14.07 -7.38
CA PRO A 52 6.66 -14.16 -6.43
C PRO A 52 8.04 -14.24 -7.08
N LYS A 53 8.13 -14.81 -8.28
CA LYS A 53 9.40 -14.94 -9.04
C LYS A 53 9.78 -13.65 -9.78
N SER A 54 8.87 -12.68 -9.87
CA SER A 54 9.07 -11.43 -10.62
C SER A 54 8.07 -10.38 -10.16
N LEU A 55 8.30 -9.83 -8.96
CA LEU A 55 7.35 -8.94 -8.27
C LEU A 55 6.98 -7.70 -9.08
N MET A 56 7.89 -7.21 -9.94
CA MET A 56 7.62 -6.07 -10.82
C MET A 56 6.49 -6.32 -11.84
N TYR A 57 6.11 -7.58 -12.07
CA TYR A 57 4.99 -7.96 -12.93
C TYR A 57 3.76 -8.39 -12.13
N SER A 58 3.74 -8.16 -10.83
CA SER A 58 2.52 -8.27 -10.02
C SER A 58 1.50 -7.24 -10.49
N GLY A 59 0.23 -7.57 -10.32
CA GLY A 59 -0.87 -6.72 -10.78
C GLY A 59 -1.97 -6.63 -9.72
N HIS A 60 -3.04 -5.96 -10.10
CA HIS A 60 -4.21 -5.80 -9.26
C HIS A 60 -5.46 -6.24 -10.01
N ILE A 61 -6.44 -6.73 -9.28
CA ILE A 61 -7.79 -7.02 -9.76
C ILE A 61 -8.72 -6.03 -9.09
N TRP A 62 -9.55 -5.36 -9.89
CA TRP A 62 -10.62 -4.48 -9.44
C TRP A 62 -11.91 -4.96 -10.10
N LEU A 63 -12.84 -5.47 -9.32
CA LEU A 63 -14.08 -6.04 -9.84
C LEU A 63 -15.29 -5.47 -9.09
N PRO A 64 -16.40 -5.16 -9.77
CA PRO A 64 -17.61 -4.71 -9.10
C PRO A 64 -18.19 -5.83 -8.23
N ILE A 65 -18.58 -5.47 -7.02
CA ILE A 65 -19.42 -6.33 -6.20
C ILE A 65 -20.87 -6.11 -6.64
N GLN A 66 -21.51 -7.17 -7.06
CA GLN A 66 -22.91 -7.19 -7.46
C GLN A 66 -23.75 -7.83 -6.35
N PHE A 67 -25.06 -7.62 -6.37
CA PHE A 67 -25.97 -8.22 -5.41
C PHE A 67 -27.05 -8.99 -6.19
N ASP A 68 -27.36 -10.20 -5.75
CA ASP A 68 -28.45 -10.98 -6.32
C ASP A 68 -29.82 -10.50 -5.79
N GLU A 69 -30.88 -11.11 -6.28
CA GLU A 69 -32.26 -10.76 -5.90
C GLU A 69 -32.55 -10.90 -4.38
N GLN A 70 -31.75 -11.67 -3.67
CA GLN A 70 -31.81 -11.85 -2.23
C GLN A 70 -30.88 -10.90 -1.47
N GLY A 71 -30.18 -9.99 -2.18
CA GLY A 71 -29.22 -9.05 -1.59
C GLY A 71 -27.91 -9.71 -1.18
N VAL A 72 -27.60 -10.91 -1.68
CA VAL A 72 -26.33 -11.59 -1.38
C VAL A 72 -25.25 -11.09 -2.35
N PRO A 73 -24.11 -10.58 -1.84
CA PRO A 73 -23.04 -10.07 -2.70
C PRO A 73 -22.34 -11.21 -3.46
N PHE A 74 -22.00 -10.93 -4.72
CA PHE A 74 -21.19 -11.80 -5.55
C PHE A 74 -20.26 -10.98 -6.45
N ILE A 75 -19.23 -11.65 -6.98
CA ILE A 75 -18.18 -11.05 -7.83
C ILE A 75 -18.03 -11.94 -9.07
N GLU A 76 -18.17 -11.34 -10.24
CA GLU A 76 -17.87 -11.97 -11.51
C GLU A 76 -16.75 -11.24 -12.23
N TRP A 77 -15.96 -11.96 -13.03
CA TRP A 77 -14.91 -11.35 -13.83
C TRP A 77 -15.51 -10.41 -14.88
N THR A 78 -14.91 -9.24 -14.99
CA THR A 78 -15.16 -8.31 -16.10
C THR A 78 -13.83 -7.67 -16.51
N ASP A 79 -13.66 -7.44 -17.79
CA ASP A 79 -12.49 -6.76 -18.35
C ASP A 79 -12.58 -5.24 -18.21
N GLU A 80 -13.79 -4.72 -17.95
CA GLU A 80 -14.04 -3.28 -17.78
C GLU A 80 -14.78 -3.00 -16.47
N VAL A 81 -14.28 -2.02 -15.76
CA VAL A 81 -14.91 -1.53 -14.52
C VAL A 81 -15.23 -0.05 -14.66
N ASN A 82 -16.49 0.28 -14.59
CA ASN A 82 -16.93 1.68 -14.57
C ASN A 82 -16.76 2.26 -13.15
N LEU A 83 -15.72 3.03 -12.95
CA LEU A 83 -15.44 3.75 -11.70
C LEU A 83 -16.04 5.16 -11.70
N SER A 84 -16.70 5.58 -12.79
CA SER A 84 -17.28 6.92 -12.87
C SER A 84 -18.43 7.05 -11.86
N ALA A 85 -18.09 7.58 -10.72
CA ALA A 85 -19.04 8.25 -9.85
C ALA A 85 -18.95 9.73 -10.19
N GLN A 86 -20.07 10.38 -10.36
CA GLN A 86 -20.15 11.85 -10.41
C GLN A 86 -19.92 12.41 -9.00
N SER A 87 -18.82 12.04 -8.35
CA SER A 87 -18.41 12.70 -7.12
C SER A 87 -17.41 13.78 -7.50
N GLU A 88 -17.77 15.01 -7.24
CA GLU A 88 -16.81 16.11 -7.26
C GLU A 88 -15.75 15.81 -6.21
N TRP A 89 -14.57 15.39 -6.65
CA TRP A 89 -13.43 15.20 -5.77
C TRP A 89 -13.05 16.55 -5.17
N LYS A 90 -13.05 16.63 -3.85
CA LYS A 90 -12.55 17.80 -3.13
C LYS A 90 -11.15 17.53 -2.67
N LEU A 91 -10.21 18.41 -3.03
CA LEU A 91 -8.85 18.35 -2.48
C LEU A 91 -8.91 18.56 -0.97
N VAL A 92 -8.47 17.55 -0.23
CA VAL A 92 -8.44 17.56 1.23
C VAL A 92 -7.05 17.97 1.74
N TRP A 93 -6.02 17.54 1.05
CA TRP A 93 -4.64 17.86 1.37
C TRP A 93 -3.74 17.62 0.16
N SER A 94 -2.70 18.44 0.03
CA SER A 94 -1.59 18.23 -0.89
C SER A 94 -0.29 18.71 -0.27
N ASP A 95 0.83 18.20 -0.77
CA ASP A 95 2.15 18.77 -0.60
C ASP A 95 2.81 18.82 -1.98
N GLU A 96 3.00 20.02 -2.47
CA GLU A 96 3.55 20.28 -3.81
C GLU A 96 5.07 20.43 -3.79
N PHE A 97 5.71 20.23 -2.62
CA PHE A 97 7.16 20.30 -2.42
C PHE A 97 7.82 21.58 -2.99
N ASN A 98 7.09 22.71 -2.95
CA ASN A 98 7.51 23.96 -3.57
C ASN A 98 8.67 24.68 -2.87
N THR A 99 8.99 24.28 -1.65
CA THR A 99 10.11 24.85 -0.89
C THR A 99 11.33 23.96 -1.02
N ASP A 100 12.39 24.48 -1.62
CA ASP A 100 13.65 23.75 -1.74
C ASP A 100 14.25 23.42 -0.37
N GLY A 101 14.84 22.23 -0.26
CA GLY A 101 15.44 21.75 0.96
C GLY A 101 14.82 20.46 1.48
N LEU A 102 14.71 20.32 2.78
CA LEU A 102 14.11 19.11 3.37
C LEU A 102 12.58 19.17 3.32
N PRO A 103 11.90 18.03 3.05
CA PRO A 103 10.46 17.92 3.27
C PRO A 103 10.03 18.44 4.63
N ASP A 104 8.86 19.07 4.69
CA ASP A 104 8.32 19.67 5.91
C ASP A 104 8.19 18.63 7.03
N THR A 105 8.99 18.80 8.08
CA THR A 105 9.03 17.87 9.20
C THR A 105 7.81 17.95 10.12
N THR A 106 6.91 18.89 9.94
CA THR A 106 5.61 18.90 10.63
C THR A 106 4.65 17.89 10.04
N VAL A 107 4.84 17.54 8.75
CA VAL A 107 4.02 16.59 7.98
C VAL A 107 4.74 15.27 7.79
N TRP A 108 6.03 15.30 7.44
CA TRP A 108 6.81 14.13 7.08
C TRP A 108 7.72 13.65 8.21
N SER A 109 7.66 12.36 8.47
CA SER A 109 8.62 11.62 9.31
C SER A 109 9.52 10.79 8.42
N TYR A 110 10.64 10.31 8.98
CA TYR A 110 11.64 9.53 8.24
C TYR A 110 11.87 8.20 8.95
N ASP A 111 11.96 7.13 8.18
CA ASP A 111 12.59 5.91 8.67
C ASP A 111 14.10 6.16 8.85
N ASN A 112 14.69 5.47 9.81
CA ASN A 112 16.12 5.51 10.05
C ASN A 112 16.68 4.10 10.20
N GLY A 113 17.81 3.85 9.54
CA GLY A 113 18.50 2.57 9.64
C GLY A 113 17.93 1.50 8.70
N PHE A 114 18.28 0.25 8.98
CA PHE A 114 17.65 -0.91 8.34
C PHE A 114 16.25 -1.09 8.92
N ALA A 115 15.21 -0.74 8.18
CA ALA A 115 13.86 -0.63 8.72
C ALA A 115 13.07 -1.95 8.68
N ARG A 116 12.97 -2.62 7.51
CA ARG A 116 12.08 -3.76 7.30
C ARG A 116 12.61 -4.73 6.24
N ASN A 117 12.02 -5.93 6.16
CA ASN A 117 12.14 -6.90 5.06
C ASN A 117 13.58 -7.29 4.67
N GLU A 118 14.54 -7.15 5.55
CA GLU A 118 15.97 -7.37 5.27
C GLU A 118 16.50 -6.59 4.06
N GLU A 119 15.88 -5.44 3.76
CA GLU A 119 16.25 -4.56 2.67
C GLU A 119 17.72 -4.16 2.72
N ALA A 120 18.32 -3.92 1.55
CA ALA A 120 19.75 -3.65 1.46
C ALA A 120 20.14 -2.23 1.90
N GLN A 121 19.21 -1.28 1.79
CA GLN A 121 19.48 0.14 2.06
C GLN A 121 19.29 0.50 3.53
N TRP A 122 20.16 1.39 3.97
CA TRP A 122 20.00 2.15 5.21
C TRP A 122 19.20 3.41 4.93
N TYR A 123 18.08 3.58 5.58
CA TYR A 123 17.29 4.78 5.48
C TYR A 123 17.86 5.92 6.31
N GLN A 124 17.84 7.13 5.73
CA GLN A 124 18.29 8.34 6.39
C GLN A 124 17.68 9.60 5.76
N LYS A 125 17.55 10.64 6.56
CA LYS A 125 16.94 11.92 6.18
C LYS A 125 17.63 12.59 4.98
N GLY A 126 18.95 12.54 4.90
CA GLY A 126 19.73 13.24 3.87
C GLY A 126 19.59 12.70 2.45
N ASN A 127 18.82 11.62 2.25
CA ASN A 127 18.53 11.05 0.93
C ASN A 127 17.15 11.47 0.39
N ALA A 128 16.40 12.35 1.09
CA ALA A 128 15.19 12.96 0.59
C ALA A 128 15.28 14.48 0.67
N TYR A 129 14.97 15.15 -0.42
CA TYR A 129 14.94 16.61 -0.48
C TYR A 129 13.95 17.11 -1.52
N CYS A 130 13.49 18.34 -1.35
CA CYS A 130 12.61 19.04 -2.29
C CYS A 130 13.47 19.94 -3.19
N LYS A 131 13.20 19.91 -4.47
CA LYS A 131 13.82 20.79 -5.45
C LYS A 131 12.93 20.98 -6.67
N ASP A 132 12.80 22.22 -7.09
CA ASP A 132 12.02 22.59 -8.28
C ASP A 132 10.58 22.02 -8.26
N GLY A 133 9.89 22.10 -7.12
CA GLY A 133 8.52 21.59 -6.94
C GLY A 133 8.43 20.06 -6.99
N LYS A 134 9.47 19.34 -6.61
CA LYS A 134 9.50 17.88 -6.60
C LYS A 134 10.13 17.35 -5.32
N LEU A 135 9.58 16.26 -4.81
CA LEU A 135 10.26 15.41 -3.86
C LEU A 135 11.25 14.51 -4.61
N ILE A 136 12.50 14.55 -4.21
CA ILE A 136 13.56 13.67 -4.73
C ILE A 136 14.01 12.74 -3.62
N ILE A 137 13.96 11.44 -3.90
CA ILE A 137 14.51 10.40 -3.04
C ILE A 137 15.64 9.71 -3.79
N GLU A 138 16.86 9.80 -3.27
CA GLU A 138 18.03 9.23 -3.88
C GLU A 138 18.45 7.91 -3.21
N ALA A 139 18.66 6.89 -4.02
CA ALA A 139 19.43 5.72 -3.59
C ALA A 139 20.90 5.95 -3.93
N ARG A 140 21.80 5.81 -2.94
CA ARG A 140 23.25 6.01 -3.10
C ARG A 140 24.00 4.73 -2.74
N LYS A 141 25.01 4.40 -3.53
CA LYS A 141 25.95 3.34 -3.17
C LYS A 141 27.02 3.92 -2.25
N GLU A 142 27.19 3.31 -1.10
CA GLU A 142 28.18 3.72 -0.10
C GLU A 142 29.45 2.88 -0.22
N LYS A 143 30.58 3.46 0.20
CA LYS A 143 31.86 2.74 0.22
C LYS A 143 32.50 2.84 1.60
N GLY A 144 32.68 1.69 2.26
CA GLY A 144 33.35 1.60 3.55
C GLY A 144 32.64 2.26 4.72
N ARG A 145 31.35 2.53 4.59
CA ARG A 145 30.54 3.11 5.66
C ARG A 145 30.14 2.04 6.67
N LYS A 146 30.61 2.14 7.90
CA LYS A 146 30.28 1.20 8.97
C LYS A 146 28.82 1.35 9.41
N ASN A 147 28.19 0.21 9.70
CA ASN A 147 26.90 0.16 10.34
C ASN A 147 27.07 0.44 11.85
N PRO A 148 26.50 1.53 12.38
CA PRO A 148 26.62 1.86 13.81
C PRO A 148 25.90 0.84 14.71
N TRP A 149 25.04 0.00 14.14
CA TRP A 149 24.31 -1.04 14.88
C TRP A 149 24.99 -2.41 14.79
N TYR A 150 26.12 -2.52 14.08
CA TYR A 150 26.83 -3.78 13.92
C TYR A 150 27.18 -4.43 15.25
N GLU A 151 26.83 -5.71 15.39
CA GLU A 151 27.13 -6.53 16.55
C GLU A 151 27.50 -7.95 16.07
N ALA A 152 28.76 -8.31 16.25
CA ALA A 152 29.27 -9.61 15.82
C ALA A 152 28.50 -10.76 16.53
N GLY A 153 27.99 -11.71 15.75
CA GLY A 153 27.22 -12.85 16.27
C GLY A 153 25.76 -12.55 16.61
N SER A 154 25.27 -11.32 16.37
CA SER A 154 23.86 -10.98 16.58
C SER A 154 22.93 -11.82 15.69
N ASN A 155 21.76 -12.18 16.20
CA ASN A 155 20.69 -12.79 15.41
C ASN A 155 19.77 -11.75 14.73
N ASP A 156 19.85 -10.48 15.12
CA ASP A 156 19.13 -9.40 14.45
C ASP A 156 19.78 -9.07 13.11
N TRP A 157 19.04 -9.26 12.01
CA TRP A 157 19.53 -9.00 10.66
C TRP A 157 20.03 -7.56 10.45
N ARG A 158 19.49 -6.57 11.18
CA ARG A 158 19.91 -5.16 11.15
C ARG A 158 21.33 -4.95 11.65
N LYS A 159 21.76 -5.84 12.54
CA LYS A 159 23.06 -5.79 13.22
C LYS A 159 24.10 -6.69 12.58
N LYS A 160 23.70 -7.64 11.71
CA LYS A 160 24.62 -8.60 11.07
C LYS A 160 25.56 -7.97 10.03
N ARG A 161 25.10 -6.90 9.39
CA ARG A 161 25.88 -6.24 8.33
C ARG A 161 26.88 -5.28 8.95
N GLU A 162 28.17 -5.53 8.74
CA GLU A 162 29.23 -4.66 9.24
C GLU A 162 29.25 -3.31 8.51
N PHE A 163 28.90 -3.32 7.22
CA PHE A 163 28.90 -2.12 6.37
C PHE A 163 27.50 -1.82 5.83
N ILE A 164 27.24 -0.54 5.62
CA ILE A 164 26.12 -0.01 4.88
C ILE A 164 26.58 0.15 3.43
N GLU A 165 26.01 -0.67 2.54
CA GLU A 165 26.39 -0.65 1.11
C GLU A 165 25.52 0.33 0.29
N TYR A 166 24.31 0.57 0.75
CA TYR A 166 23.35 1.48 0.11
C TYR A 166 22.65 2.33 1.15
N THR A 167 22.42 3.60 0.79
CA THR A 167 21.52 4.48 1.55
C THR A 167 20.35 4.93 0.69
N SER A 168 19.24 5.24 1.33
CA SER A 168 18.06 5.82 0.70
C SER A 168 17.28 6.62 1.73
N SER A 169 16.09 7.06 1.39
CA SER A 169 15.14 7.65 2.33
C SER A 169 13.78 6.97 2.19
N CYS A 170 13.06 6.91 3.28
CA CYS A 170 11.65 6.58 3.31
C CYS A 170 10.97 7.65 4.16
N ILE A 171 10.03 8.37 3.57
CA ILE A 171 9.23 9.37 4.28
C ILE A 171 7.81 8.84 4.50
N THR A 172 7.20 9.26 5.57
CA THR A 172 5.86 8.82 5.97
C THR A 172 5.12 9.93 6.69
N THR A 173 3.81 9.95 6.58
CA THR A 173 2.93 10.86 7.34
C THR A 173 2.43 10.23 8.64
N ALA A 174 2.85 9.02 8.98
CA ALA A 174 2.39 8.27 10.16
C ALA A 174 2.47 9.11 11.44
N GLY A 175 1.39 9.14 12.20
CA GLY A 175 1.24 9.93 13.43
C GLY A 175 1.13 11.44 13.23
N LYS A 176 1.05 11.91 11.98
CA LYS A 176 0.94 13.35 11.64
C LYS A 176 -0.26 13.64 10.77
N LYS A 177 -0.46 12.87 9.68
CA LYS A 177 -1.62 12.93 8.81
C LYS A 177 -2.08 11.54 8.45
N GLU A 178 -3.37 11.33 8.59
CA GLU A 178 -4.02 10.05 8.31
C GLU A 178 -5.27 10.31 7.46
N PHE A 179 -5.52 9.41 6.52
CA PHE A 179 -6.66 9.49 5.62
C PHE A 179 -7.38 8.15 5.64
N LEU A 180 -8.68 8.18 5.88
CA LEU A 180 -9.48 6.95 5.96
C LEU A 180 -9.88 6.46 4.55
N TYR A 181 -10.27 7.38 3.68
CA TYR A 181 -10.69 7.11 2.29
C TYR A 181 -10.24 8.25 1.39
N GLY A 182 -10.18 8.00 0.09
CA GLY A 182 -9.91 9.06 -0.88
C GLY A 182 -9.19 8.56 -2.13
N ARG A 183 -8.96 9.49 -3.04
CA ARG A 183 -8.07 9.34 -4.18
C ARG A 183 -6.71 9.90 -3.81
N PHE A 184 -5.67 9.12 -3.99
CA PHE A 184 -4.28 9.51 -3.79
C PHE A 184 -3.61 9.63 -5.14
N GLU A 185 -2.95 10.76 -5.36
CA GLU A 185 -2.14 11.03 -6.55
C GLU A 185 -0.73 11.38 -6.12
N VAL A 186 0.28 10.76 -6.77
CA VAL A 186 1.71 10.97 -6.50
C VAL A 186 2.46 11.21 -7.81
#